data_5d874c2cb82efea52ad4fbe975c193d5
#
_entry.id   5d874c2cb82efea52ad4fbe975c193d5
#
_cell.length_a   1.000
_cell.length_b   1.000
_cell.length_c   1.000
_cell.angle_alpha   90.00
_cell.angle_beta   90.00
_cell.angle_gamma   90.00
#
_symmetry.space_group_name_H-M   'P 1'
#
loop_
_entity.id
_entity.type
_entity.pdbx_description
1 polymer ?
#
loop_
_entity_poly.entity_id
_entity_poly.type
_entity_poly.pdbx_seq_one_letter_code
_entity_poly.pdbx_strand_id
1 'polypeptide(L)'
;MPWWLSLLNSSLGIISAGFGVVAVIRPQTLAPLLGHGGKGGRFYPAMYAARGIPFGVLVAVVVWLDPTQSSTVLVLAASAAAQLGDMLIGVVHRVPGMVAIPLAAAVLHLVGATYLL
;
A
#
# COMPACT_ATOMS: atom_id res chain seq x y z
N MET A 1 9.49 -5.62 -17.32
CA MET A 1 9.62 -6.00 -15.89
C MET A 1 9.54 -7.52 -15.79
N PRO A 2 10.42 -8.16 -15.02
CA PRO A 2 10.34 -9.61 -14.86
C PRO A 2 9.02 -10.02 -14.22
N TRP A 3 8.52 -11.20 -14.59
CA TRP A 3 7.25 -11.69 -14.08
C TRP A 3 7.21 -11.80 -12.55
N TRP A 4 8.35 -12.16 -11.95
CA TRP A 4 8.42 -12.29 -10.48
C TRP A 4 8.28 -10.94 -9.79
N LEU A 5 8.79 -9.87 -10.38
CA LEU A 5 8.65 -8.53 -9.84
C LEU A 5 7.22 -8.02 -10.00
N SER A 6 6.60 -8.31 -11.14
CA SER A 6 5.17 -8.04 -11.35
C SER A 6 4.32 -8.79 -10.33
N LEU A 7 4.65 -10.06 -10.07
CA LEU A 7 3.93 -10.86 -9.09
C LEU A 7 4.06 -10.28 -7.68
N LEU A 8 5.26 -9.86 -7.29
CA LEU A 8 5.47 -9.25 -5.97
C LEU A 8 4.69 -7.95 -5.81
N ASN A 9 4.77 -7.08 -6.80
CA ASN A 9 4.03 -5.81 -6.76
C ASN A 9 2.53 -6.03 -6.75
N SER A 10 2.04 -6.95 -7.58
CA SER A 10 0.62 -7.29 -7.64
C SER A 10 0.13 -7.87 -6.32
N SER A 11 0.92 -8.77 -5.72
CA SER A 11 0.57 -9.37 -4.42
C SER A 11 0.47 -8.31 -3.33
N LEU A 12 1.42 -7.36 -3.30
CA LEU A 12 1.37 -6.26 -2.35
C LEU A 12 0.17 -5.34 -2.59
N GLY A 13 -0.17 -5.10 -3.85
CA GLY A 13 -1.36 -4.33 -4.20
C GLY A 13 -2.63 -4.99 -3.68
N ILE A 14 -2.76 -6.30 -3.87
CA ILE A 14 -3.90 -7.07 -3.38
C ILE A 14 -3.94 -7.08 -1.84
N ILE A 15 -2.79 -7.24 -1.20
CA ILE A 15 -2.70 -7.21 0.26
C ILE A 15 -3.13 -5.84 0.79
N SER A 16 -2.65 -4.75 0.17
CA SER A 16 -3.06 -3.39 0.54
C SER A 16 -4.55 -3.18 0.40
N ALA A 17 -5.13 -3.62 -0.72
CA ALA A 17 -6.57 -3.53 -0.93
C ALA A 17 -7.34 -4.35 0.11
N GLY A 18 -6.85 -5.56 0.41
CA GLY A 18 -7.43 -6.43 1.43
C GLY A 18 -7.42 -5.79 2.81
N PHE A 19 -6.30 -5.20 3.21
CA PHE A 19 -6.23 -4.45 4.47
C PHE A 19 -7.21 -3.27 4.48
N GLY A 20 -7.37 -2.59 3.35
CA GLY A 20 -8.36 -1.52 3.22
C GLY A 20 -9.78 -2.02 3.45
N VAL A 21 -10.14 -3.15 2.87
CA VAL A 21 -11.46 -3.77 3.07
C VAL A 21 -11.67 -4.14 4.53
N VAL A 22 -10.68 -4.80 5.15
CA VAL A 22 -10.76 -5.18 6.57
C VAL A 22 -10.84 -3.94 7.46
N ALA A 23 -10.13 -2.87 7.12
CA ALA A 23 -10.17 -1.62 7.88
C ALA A 23 -11.58 -1.01 7.92
N VAL A 24 -12.34 -1.15 6.84
CA VAL A 24 -13.73 -0.66 6.79
C VAL A 24 -14.68 -1.59 7.51
N ILE A 25 -14.57 -2.91 7.27
CA ILE A 25 -15.53 -3.90 7.78
C ILE A 25 -15.26 -4.22 9.24
N ARG A 26 -13.99 -4.46 9.59
CA ARG A 26 -13.57 -4.88 10.94
C ARG A 26 -12.31 -4.11 11.37
N PRO A 27 -12.42 -2.83 11.68
CA PRO A 27 -11.27 -2.01 12.04
C PRO A 27 -10.53 -2.53 13.27
N GLN A 28 -11.23 -3.18 14.20
CA GLN A 28 -10.61 -3.76 15.39
C GLN A 28 -9.63 -4.88 15.09
N THR A 29 -9.79 -5.58 13.96
CA THR A 29 -8.86 -6.64 13.53
C THR A 29 -7.48 -6.05 13.21
N LEU A 30 -7.43 -4.84 12.67
CA LEU A 30 -6.20 -4.16 12.33
C LEU A 30 -5.69 -3.23 13.44
N ALA A 31 -6.42 -3.10 14.55
CA ALA A 31 -6.04 -2.21 15.64
C ALA A 31 -4.60 -2.45 16.14
N PRO A 32 -4.12 -3.70 16.29
CA PRO A 32 -2.73 -3.93 16.69
C PRO A 32 -1.69 -3.44 15.68
N LEU A 33 -2.04 -3.38 14.39
CA LEU A 33 -1.16 -2.92 13.30
C LEU A 33 -1.26 -1.42 13.07
N LEU A 34 -2.48 -0.88 13.15
CA LEU A 34 -2.78 0.53 12.83
C LEU A 34 -2.78 1.43 14.07
N GLY A 35 -2.54 0.86 15.25
CA GLY A 35 -2.70 1.55 16.51
C GLY A 35 -4.16 1.56 16.95
N HIS A 36 -4.40 1.70 18.24
CA HIS A 36 -5.74 1.78 18.77
C HIS A 36 -6.42 3.04 18.27
N GLY A 37 -7.60 2.89 17.74
CA GLY A 37 -8.34 3.97 17.14
C GLY A 37 -8.64 5.14 18.05
N GLY A 38 -8.56 4.95 19.36
CA GLY A 38 -8.80 6.02 20.29
C GLY A 38 -10.06 6.81 19.94
N LYS A 39 -9.94 8.12 19.92
CA LYS A 39 -11.03 9.01 19.56
C LYS A 39 -11.39 8.98 18.08
N GLY A 40 -10.52 8.44 17.22
CA GLY A 40 -10.72 8.45 15.77
C GLY A 40 -11.72 7.40 15.27
N GLY A 41 -11.96 6.34 16.06
CA GLY A 41 -12.89 5.29 15.68
C GLY A 41 -12.62 4.74 14.27
N ARG A 42 -13.59 4.94 13.37
CA ARG A 42 -13.51 4.47 11.99
C ARG A 42 -12.91 5.48 11.02
N PHE A 43 -12.57 6.68 11.48
CA PHE A 43 -12.10 7.75 10.60
C PHE A 43 -10.79 7.37 9.90
N TYR A 44 -9.77 6.98 10.65
CA TYR A 44 -8.48 6.60 10.08
C TYR A 44 -8.56 5.32 9.25
N PRO A 45 -9.27 4.26 9.68
CA PRO A 45 -9.48 3.10 8.84
C PRO A 45 -10.19 3.42 7.53
N ALA A 46 -11.18 4.30 7.55
CA ALA A 46 -11.89 4.72 6.34
C ALA A 46 -10.97 5.49 5.39
N MET A 47 -10.15 6.40 5.91
CA MET A 47 -9.16 7.12 5.12
C MET A 47 -8.14 6.18 4.50
N TYR A 48 -7.65 5.22 5.26
CA TYR A 48 -6.73 4.21 4.77
C TYR A 48 -7.35 3.42 3.61
N ALA A 49 -8.59 2.96 3.78
CA ALA A 49 -9.31 2.20 2.76
C ALA A 49 -9.56 3.03 1.49
N ALA A 50 -9.94 4.29 1.65
CA ALA A 50 -10.22 5.17 0.52
C ALA A 50 -9.02 5.33 -0.40
N ARG A 51 -7.80 5.20 0.13
CA ARG A 51 -6.57 5.24 -0.64
C ARG A 51 -6.04 3.85 -0.97
N GLY A 52 -6.02 2.96 -0.01
CA GLY A 52 -5.41 1.63 -0.13
C GLY A 52 -6.13 0.73 -1.12
N ILE A 53 -7.45 0.76 -1.17
CA ILE A 53 -8.22 -0.09 -2.07
C ILE A 53 -7.99 0.33 -3.54
N PRO A 54 -8.20 1.59 -3.95
CA PRO A 54 -7.98 1.97 -5.34
C PRO A 54 -6.53 1.79 -5.79
N PHE A 55 -5.56 2.22 -5.00
CA PHE A 55 -4.15 2.07 -5.36
C PHE A 55 -3.72 0.62 -5.38
N GLY A 56 -4.18 -0.19 -4.43
CA GLY A 56 -3.84 -1.60 -4.38
C GLY A 56 -4.36 -2.35 -5.61
N VAL A 57 -5.60 -2.12 -5.98
CA VAL A 57 -6.19 -2.72 -7.19
C VAL A 57 -5.48 -2.23 -8.44
N LEU A 58 -5.19 -0.93 -8.53
CA LEU A 58 -4.53 -0.35 -9.69
C LEU A 58 -3.13 -0.94 -9.88
N VAL A 59 -2.35 -1.06 -8.82
CA VAL A 59 -1.03 -1.71 -8.89
C VAL A 59 -1.17 -3.17 -9.30
N ALA A 60 -2.09 -3.90 -8.69
CA ALA A 60 -2.29 -5.32 -8.98
C ALA A 60 -2.59 -5.59 -10.46
N VAL A 61 -3.25 -4.65 -11.12
CA VAL A 61 -3.69 -4.81 -12.52
C VAL A 61 -2.66 -4.23 -13.49
N VAL A 62 -2.18 -3.01 -13.25
CA VAL A 62 -1.36 -2.29 -14.22
C VAL A 62 -0.02 -2.96 -14.48
N VAL A 63 0.58 -3.62 -13.49
CA VAL A 63 1.87 -4.30 -13.67
C VAL A 63 1.78 -5.48 -14.64
N TRP A 64 0.58 -6.01 -14.87
CA TRP A 64 0.36 -7.08 -15.85
C TRP A 64 -0.13 -6.57 -17.20
N LEU A 65 -0.97 -5.54 -17.20
CA LEU A 65 -1.54 -5.00 -18.44
C LEU A 65 -0.53 -4.18 -19.23
N ASP A 66 0.31 -3.43 -18.55
CA ASP A 66 1.19 -2.49 -19.20
C ASP A 66 2.52 -2.33 -18.48
N PRO A 67 3.32 -3.41 -18.45
CA PRO A 67 4.54 -3.45 -17.63
C PRO A 67 5.69 -2.60 -18.17
N THR A 68 5.53 -1.90 -19.29
CA THR A 68 6.59 -1.13 -19.95
C THR A 68 6.26 0.34 -20.15
N GLN A 69 5.07 0.78 -19.73
CA GLN A 69 4.62 2.15 -20.01
C GLN A 69 4.95 3.11 -18.86
N SER A 70 5.11 4.39 -19.23
CA SER A 70 5.34 5.46 -18.25
C SER A 70 4.22 5.56 -17.21
N SER A 71 2.99 5.22 -17.59
CA SER A 71 1.85 5.21 -16.68
C SER A 71 2.08 4.23 -15.52
N THR A 72 2.64 3.05 -15.81
CA THR A 72 2.96 2.08 -14.76
C THR A 72 4.04 2.61 -13.82
N VAL A 73 5.06 3.28 -14.36
CA VAL A 73 6.08 3.94 -13.53
C VAL A 73 5.44 4.97 -12.60
N LEU A 74 4.54 5.80 -13.11
CA LEU A 74 3.85 6.80 -12.31
C LEU A 74 2.98 6.18 -11.22
N VAL A 75 2.25 5.12 -11.55
CA VAL A 75 1.42 4.41 -10.56
C VAL A 75 2.28 3.82 -9.46
N LEU A 76 3.37 3.17 -9.80
CA LEU A 76 4.27 2.59 -8.80
C LEU A 76 4.93 3.67 -7.95
N ALA A 77 5.36 4.77 -8.55
CA ALA A 77 5.96 5.89 -7.81
C ALA A 77 4.94 6.54 -6.87
N ALA A 78 3.71 6.76 -7.32
CA ALA A 78 2.65 7.32 -6.48
C ALA A 78 2.30 6.37 -5.33
N SER A 79 2.24 5.08 -5.61
CA SER A 79 1.98 4.06 -4.58
C SER A 79 3.10 4.02 -3.55
N ALA A 80 4.35 4.10 -3.98
CA ALA A 80 5.50 4.17 -3.09
C ALA A 80 5.43 5.42 -2.21
N ALA A 81 5.09 6.57 -2.77
CA ALA A 81 4.93 7.81 -2.00
C ALA A 81 3.85 7.68 -0.94
N ALA A 82 2.70 7.08 -1.28
CA ALA A 82 1.63 6.82 -0.33
C ALA A 82 2.09 5.89 0.80
N GLN A 83 2.84 4.84 0.48
CA GLN A 83 3.37 3.92 1.48
C GLN A 83 4.41 4.58 2.39
N LEU A 84 5.25 5.46 1.85
CA LEU A 84 6.18 6.23 2.66
C LEU A 84 5.45 7.18 3.61
N GLY A 85 4.34 7.78 3.15
CA GLY A 85 3.48 8.57 4.01
C GLY A 85 2.90 7.76 5.16
N ASP A 86 2.42 6.56 4.88
CA ASP A 86 1.93 5.64 5.91
C ASP A 86 3.03 5.26 6.90
N MET A 87 4.24 5.01 6.39
CA MET A 87 5.40 4.72 7.24
C MET A 87 5.70 5.88 8.18
N LEU A 88 5.68 7.11 7.69
CA LEU A 88 5.92 8.29 8.53
C LEU A 88 4.87 8.42 9.62
N ILE A 89 3.61 8.19 9.29
CA ILE A 89 2.52 8.19 10.27
C ILE A 89 2.78 7.09 11.32
N GLY A 90 3.19 5.91 10.88
CA GLY A 90 3.53 4.81 11.77
C GLY A 90 4.67 5.14 12.72
N VAL A 91 5.71 5.83 12.24
CA VAL A 91 6.84 6.26 13.06
C VAL A 91 6.37 7.26 14.11
N VAL A 92 5.60 8.28 13.69
CA VAL A 92 5.13 9.33 14.60
C VAL A 92 4.25 8.75 15.71
N HIS A 93 3.39 7.78 15.37
CA HIS A 93 2.46 7.17 16.33
C HIS A 93 3.02 5.91 16.98
N ARG A 94 4.26 5.53 16.68
CA ARG A 94 4.96 4.38 17.27
C ARG A 94 4.22 3.06 17.07
N VAL A 95 3.76 2.83 15.83
CA VAL A 95 3.09 1.60 15.43
C VAL A 95 4.02 0.80 14.52
N PRO A 96 4.73 -0.23 15.03
CA PRO A 96 5.75 -0.95 14.23
C PRO A 96 5.21 -1.58 12.96
N GLY A 97 3.99 -2.10 12.97
CA GLY A 97 3.36 -2.67 11.78
C GLY A 97 3.13 -1.65 10.67
N MET A 98 2.86 -0.39 11.05
CA MET A 98 2.70 0.71 10.11
C MET A 98 4.02 1.25 9.57
N VAL A 99 5.15 0.82 10.12
CA VAL A 99 6.48 1.16 9.62
C VAL A 99 6.98 0.06 8.69
N ALA A 100 6.97 -1.19 9.15
CA ALA A 100 7.58 -2.31 8.43
C ALA A 100 6.83 -2.64 7.14
N ILE A 101 5.52 -2.77 7.20
CA ILE A 101 4.71 -3.18 6.04
C ILE A 101 4.71 -2.10 4.94
N PRO A 102 4.42 -0.82 5.23
CA PRO A 102 4.50 0.22 4.21
C PRO A 102 5.90 0.41 3.65
N LEU A 103 6.93 0.28 4.47
CA LEU A 103 8.31 0.40 4.01
C LEU A 103 8.64 -0.70 2.99
N ALA A 104 8.31 -1.95 3.29
CA ALA A 104 8.52 -3.06 2.37
C ALA A 104 7.76 -2.83 1.04
N ALA A 105 6.52 -2.39 1.12
CA ALA A 105 5.72 -2.08 -0.06
C ALA A 105 6.33 -0.94 -0.89
N ALA A 106 6.77 0.13 -0.23
CA ALA A 106 7.41 1.26 -0.90
C ALA A 106 8.67 0.83 -1.64
N VAL A 107 9.52 0.03 -1.00
CA VAL A 107 10.76 -0.47 -1.62
C VAL A 107 10.45 -1.28 -2.87
N LEU A 108 9.50 -2.20 -2.80
CA LEU A 108 9.15 -3.04 -3.96
C LEU A 108 8.51 -2.23 -5.08
N HIS A 109 7.69 -1.24 -4.77
CA HIS A 109 7.14 -0.35 -5.79
C HIS A 109 8.23 0.49 -6.45
N LEU A 110 9.18 1.00 -5.68
CA LEU A 110 10.30 1.77 -6.22
C LEU A 110 11.23 0.91 -7.06
N VAL A 111 11.50 -0.31 -6.63
CA VAL A 111 12.29 -1.26 -7.43
C VAL A 111 11.60 -1.53 -8.77
N GLY A 112 10.29 -1.75 -8.74
CA GLY A 112 9.50 -1.93 -9.96
C GLY A 112 9.56 -0.70 -10.88
N ALA A 113 9.38 0.49 -10.31
CA ALA A 113 9.43 1.73 -11.08
C ALA A 113 10.81 1.97 -11.71
N THR A 114 11.88 1.80 -10.93
CA THR A 114 13.25 2.00 -11.44
C THR A 114 13.63 0.95 -12.49
N TYR A 115 13.14 -0.26 -12.35
CA TYR A 115 13.38 -1.31 -13.34
C TYR A 115 12.82 -0.93 -14.73
N LEU A 116 11.71 -0.19 -14.75
CA LEU A 116 11.06 0.24 -15.98
C LEU A 116 11.67 1.49 -16.60
N LEU A 117 12.51 2.20 -15.87
CA LEU A 117 13.22 3.35 -16.40
C LEU A 117 14.41 2.91 -17.21
#